data_dcd2c618a66da4f8ee09f1ab59e61f86
#
_entry.id   dcd2c618a66da4f8ee09f1ab59e61f86
#
_cell.length_a   1.000
_cell.length_b   1.000
_cell.length_c   1.000
_cell.angle_alpha   90.00
_cell.angle_beta   90.00
_cell.angle_gamma   90.00
#
_symmetry.space_group_name_H-M   'P 1'
#
loop_
_entity.id
_entity.type
_entity.pdbx_description
1 polymer ?
#
loop_
_entity_poly.entity_id
_entity_poly.type
_entity_poly.pdbx_seq_one_letter_code
_entity_poly.pdbx_strand_id
1 'polypeptide(L)'
;MGHVSGQGGQPSRYNRSFGGMTGALIVTVLFVVAFVAWRGLFRTDTDDTPVPVDWQESVELADQAGLQVVRPRELPAGWVATSVDLRAGDDPRWGLGVLTDEGDFVGIRQQDASVDALVEQYVDEKAEAGDDASVDSEITDTWQTWSDSGGDHGWSTEVGDEAVLVYGSAPIADIEAYLGLLTR
;
A
#
# COMPACT_ATOMS: atom_id res chain seq x y z
N MET A 1 -34.79 78.82 -5.19
CA MET A 1 -33.86 78.81 -4.10
C MET A 1 -34.02 77.49 -3.36
N GLY A 2 -33.09 76.57 -3.48
CA GLY A 2 -33.11 75.27 -2.80
C GLY A 2 -31.76 74.60 -3.00
N HIS A 3 -30.89 74.75 -2.02
CA HIS A 3 -29.59 74.07 -1.97
C HIS A 3 -29.83 72.58 -1.67
N VAL A 4 -29.32 71.72 -2.52
CA VAL A 4 -29.17 70.29 -2.22
C VAL A 4 -27.67 70.01 -2.02
N SER A 5 -27.28 69.81 -0.78
CA SER A 5 -25.92 69.37 -0.40
C SER A 5 -25.79 67.90 -0.64
N GLY A 6 -25.00 67.51 -1.62
CA GLY A 6 -24.57 66.13 -1.83
C GLY A 6 -23.52 65.70 -0.78
N GLN A 7 -23.83 64.73 0.01
CA GLN A 7 -22.82 64.04 0.86
C GLN A 7 -22.25 62.90 0.06
N GLY A 8 -21.02 63.05 -0.34
CA GLY A 8 -20.21 61.97 -0.91
C GLY A 8 -19.76 60.99 0.16
N GLY A 9 -20.34 59.80 0.14
CA GLY A 9 -19.90 58.70 0.99
C GLY A 9 -18.53 58.19 0.47
N GLN A 10 -17.51 58.35 1.24
CA GLN A 10 -16.19 57.75 0.99
C GLN A 10 -16.23 56.26 1.22
N PRO A 11 -15.72 55.46 0.30
CA PRO A 11 -15.58 54.01 0.55
C PRO A 11 -14.51 53.79 1.60
N SER A 12 -14.93 53.16 2.69
CA SER A 12 -14.03 52.73 3.76
C SER A 12 -13.02 51.74 3.19
N ARG A 13 -11.75 52.18 3.14
CA ARG A 13 -10.61 51.31 2.82
C ARG A 13 -10.43 50.35 3.98
N TYR A 14 -10.79 49.09 3.76
CA TYR A 14 -10.50 48.00 4.66
C TYR A 14 -8.98 47.76 4.70
N ASN A 15 -8.33 48.40 5.67
CA ASN A 15 -6.91 48.20 5.96
C ASN A 15 -6.76 46.79 6.57
N ARG A 16 -6.45 45.78 5.74
CA ARG A 16 -5.93 44.52 6.24
C ARG A 16 -4.59 44.80 6.91
N SER A 17 -4.60 44.89 8.23
CA SER A 17 -3.40 45.01 9.03
C SER A 17 -2.56 43.74 8.84
N PHE A 18 -1.32 43.91 8.36
CA PHE A 18 -0.33 42.81 8.29
C PHE A 18 -0.18 42.10 9.64
N GLY A 19 -0.34 42.79 10.76
CA GLY A 19 -0.34 42.19 12.10
C GLY A 19 -1.49 41.18 12.33
N GLY A 20 -2.68 41.41 11.75
CA GLY A 20 -3.81 40.45 11.85
C GLY A 20 -3.55 39.18 11.05
N MET A 21 -2.90 39.29 9.90
CA MET A 21 -2.57 38.13 9.07
C MET A 21 -1.46 37.28 9.68
N THR A 22 -0.46 37.90 10.27
CA THR A 22 0.63 37.23 10.99
C THR A 22 0.09 36.55 12.26
N GLY A 23 -0.80 37.23 12.99
CA GLY A 23 -1.46 36.66 14.18
C GLY A 23 -2.31 35.45 13.85
N ALA A 24 -3.10 35.50 12.76
CA ALA A 24 -3.90 34.37 12.31
C ALA A 24 -3.02 33.16 11.89
N LEU A 25 -1.90 33.42 11.19
CA LEU A 25 -0.96 32.37 10.80
C LEU A 25 -0.33 31.69 12.03
N ILE A 26 0.09 32.45 13.03
CA ILE A 26 0.67 31.91 14.27
C ILE A 26 -0.37 31.03 15.00
N VAL A 27 -1.61 31.52 15.12
CA VAL A 27 -2.70 30.75 15.76
C VAL A 27 -2.97 29.45 14.99
N THR A 28 -2.98 29.49 13.65
CA THR A 28 -3.16 28.28 12.83
C THR A 28 -2.02 27.30 13.03
N VAL A 29 -0.77 27.75 13.03
CA VAL A 29 0.40 26.87 13.27
C VAL A 29 0.34 26.27 14.67
N LEU A 30 0.03 27.05 15.69
CA LEU A 30 -0.14 26.54 17.05
C LEU A 30 -1.26 25.52 17.16
N PHE A 31 -2.37 25.73 16.44
CA PHE A 31 -3.48 24.79 16.41
C PHE A 31 -3.11 23.47 15.73
N VAL A 32 -2.36 23.53 14.60
CA VAL A 32 -1.86 22.36 13.91
C VAL A 32 -0.87 21.60 14.79
N VAL A 33 0.08 22.28 15.43
CA VAL A 33 1.05 21.66 16.35
C VAL A 33 0.34 21.03 17.55
N ALA A 34 -0.63 21.72 18.14
CA ALA A 34 -1.45 21.18 19.24
C ALA A 34 -2.26 19.96 18.80
N PHE A 35 -2.84 19.99 17.60
CA PHE A 35 -3.59 18.88 17.02
C PHE A 35 -2.72 17.65 16.73
N VAL A 36 -1.51 17.87 16.17
CA VAL A 36 -0.54 16.79 15.93
C VAL A 36 -0.04 16.20 17.26
N ALA A 37 0.29 17.05 18.23
CA ALA A 37 0.67 16.60 19.58
C ALA A 37 -0.47 15.85 20.28
N TRP A 38 -1.70 16.37 20.18
CA TRP A 38 -2.92 15.70 20.67
C TRP A 38 -3.08 14.33 20.04
N ARG A 39 -3.00 14.25 18.71
CA ARG A 39 -3.11 12.98 17.99
C ARG A 39 -1.99 12.00 18.35
N GLY A 40 -0.76 12.51 18.64
CA GLY A 40 0.35 11.70 19.15
C GLY A 40 0.12 11.17 20.58
N LEU A 41 -0.51 11.97 21.44
CA LEU A 41 -0.84 11.57 22.84
C LEU A 41 -2.03 10.60 22.93
N PHE A 42 -2.92 10.61 21.94
CA PHE A 42 -4.09 9.71 21.83
C PHE A 42 -3.91 8.62 20.77
N ARG A 43 -2.72 8.50 20.17
CA ARG A 43 -2.33 7.21 19.65
C ARG A 43 -2.17 6.32 20.88
N THR A 44 -3.27 5.65 21.22
CA THR A 44 -3.16 4.39 21.92
C THR A 44 -2.25 3.58 21.02
N ASP A 45 -1.07 3.21 21.49
CA ASP A 45 -0.41 2.02 21.00
C ASP A 45 -1.42 0.90 21.23
N THR A 46 -2.33 0.73 20.29
CA THR A 46 -2.95 -0.56 20.12
C THR A 46 -1.74 -1.42 19.88
N ASP A 47 -1.46 -2.35 20.79
CA ASP A 47 -0.65 -3.51 20.48
C ASP A 47 -1.36 -4.16 19.28
N ASP A 48 -1.12 -3.62 18.09
CA ASP A 48 -1.47 -4.24 16.82
C ASP A 48 -0.51 -5.41 16.63
N THR A 49 -0.56 -6.34 17.59
CA THR A 49 -0.02 -7.66 17.35
C THR A 49 -0.86 -8.22 16.22
N PRO A 50 -0.28 -8.41 15.03
CA PRO A 50 -1.01 -8.89 13.87
C PRO A 50 -1.73 -10.18 14.25
N VAL A 51 -3.04 -10.24 14.04
CA VAL A 51 -3.80 -11.46 14.29
C VAL A 51 -3.44 -12.45 13.18
N PRO A 52 -2.76 -13.55 13.49
CA PRO A 52 -2.40 -14.54 12.50
C PRO A 52 -3.65 -15.11 11.83
N VAL A 53 -3.61 -15.26 10.50
CA VAL A 53 -4.64 -15.96 9.74
C VAL A 53 -4.13 -17.34 9.32
N ASP A 54 -5.02 -18.33 9.34
CA ASP A 54 -4.73 -19.66 8.82
C ASP A 54 -4.83 -19.64 7.29
N TRP A 55 -3.72 -19.33 6.64
CA TRP A 55 -3.66 -19.28 5.19
C TRP A 55 -3.61 -20.67 4.55
N GLN A 56 -3.16 -21.71 5.28
CA GLN A 56 -3.14 -23.09 4.79
C GLN A 56 -4.56 -23.62 4.58
N GLU A 57 -5.49 -23.32 5.50
CA GLU A 57 -6.91 -23.65 5.31
C GLU A 57 -7.45 -22.99 4.03
N SER A 58 -7.04 -21.77 3.74
CA SER A 58 -7.46 -21.07 2.51
C SER A 58 -6.89 -21.70 1.24
N VAL A 59 -5.68 -22.25 1.29
CA VAL A 59 -5.08 -23.02 0.19
C VAL A 59 -5.88 -24.31 -0.04
N GLU A 60 -6.24 -25.02 1.03
CA GLU A 60 -7.07 -26.24 0.91
C GLU A 60 -8.44 -25.92 0.28
N LEU A 61 -9.04 -24.78 0.61
CA LEU A 61 -10.28 -24.31 -0.01
C LEU A 61 -10.10 -23.97 -1.49
N ALA A 62 -8.99 -23.37 -1.86
CA ALA A 62 -8.63 -23.10 -3.25
C ALA A 62 -8.49 -24.41 -4.05
N ASP A 63 -7.77 -25.39 -3.52
CA ASP A 63 -7.59 -26.71 -4.11
C ASP A 63 -8.95 -27.42 -4.30
N GLN A 64 -9.84 -27.36 -3.31
CA GLN A 64 -11.20 -27.92 -3.40
C GLN A 64 -12.04 -27.23 -4.49
N ALA A 65 -11.79 -25.94 -4.75
CA ALA A 65 -12.42 -25.19 -5.82
C ALA A 65 -11.75 -25.41 -7.19
N GLY A 66 -10.67 -26.20 -7.26
CA GLY A 66 -9.90 -26.47 -8.47
C GLY A 66 -8.95 -25.35 -8.88
N LEU A 67 -8.65 -24.44 -7.96
CA LEU A 67 -7.69 -23.35 -8.18
C LEU A 67 -6.30 -23.78 -7.72
N GLN A 68 -5.32 -23.60 -8.58
CA GLN A 68 -3.90 -23.83 -8.26
C GLN A 68 -3.26 -22.49 -7.93
N VAL A 69 -3.07 -22.21 -6.64
CA VAL A 69 -2.58 -20.93 -6.16
C VAL A 69 -1.06 -20.94 -5.92
N VAL A 70 -0.41 -19.84 -6.28
CA VAL A 70 1.00 -19.60 -5.95
C VAL A 70 1.10 -19.22 -4.47
N ARG A 71 1.87 -19.98 -3.72
CA ARG A 71 1.98 -19.85 -2.25
C ARG A 71 3.39 -20.19 -1.78
N PRO A 72 3.83 -19.72 -0.61
CA PRO A 72 5.06 -20.22 -0.02
C PRO A 72 4.86 -21.67 0.48
N ARG A 73 5.91 -22.49 0.42
CA ARG A 73 5.92 -23.81 1.07
C ARG A 73 5.78 -23.68 2.59
N GLU A 74 6.45 -22.67 3.14
CA GLU A 74 6.40 -22.28 4.53
C GLU A 74 6.71 -20.77 4.64
N LEU A 75 6.30 -20.14 5.72
CA LEU A 75 6.72 -18.78 6.01
C LEU A 75 8.10 -18.78 6.68
N PRO A 76 8.96 -17.80 6.37
CA PRO A 76 10.21 -17.59 7.10
C PRO A 76 9.97 -17.48 8.61
N ALA A 77 10.98 -17.82 9.40
CA ALA A 77 10.87 -17.77 10.86
C ALA A 77 10.54 -16.34 11.33
N GLY A 78 9.52 -16.23 12.17
CA GLY A 78 9.04 -14.94 12.70
C GLY A 78 8.03 -14.21 11.80
N TRP A 79 7.86 -14.64 10.54
CA TRP A 79 6.86 -14.04 9.64
C TRP A 79 5.46 -14.54 9.96
N VAL A 80 4.47 -13.65 9.78
CA VAL A 80 3.08 -13.91 10.15
C VAL A 80 2.15 -13.57 8.99
N ALA A 81 1.32 -14.53 8.56
CA ALA A 81 0.23 -14.25 7.63
C ALA A 81 -0.84 -13.41 8.32
N THR A 82 -1.21 -12.29 7.70
CA THR A 82 -2.15 -11.32 8.29
C THR A 82 -3.41 -11.15 7.47
N SER A 83 -3.40 -11.56 6.21
CA SER A 83 -4.58 -11.48 5.35
C SER A 83 -4.56 -12.54 4.25
N VAL A 84 -5.74 -12.99 3.88
CA VAL A 84 -5.99 -13.85 2.72
C VAL A 84 -7.16 -13.28 1.93
N ASP A 85 -7.03 -13.24 0.62
CA ASP A 85 -8.11 -12.92 -0.32
C ASP A 85 -8.25 -14.09 -1.30
N LEU A 86 -9.27 -14.92 -1.09
CA LEU A 86 -9.59 -16.02 -1.98
C LEU A 86 -10.97 -15.81 -2.58
N ARG A 87 -11.03 -15.75 -3.90
CA ARG A 87 -12.28 -15.78 -4.65
C ARG A 87 -12.23 -16.93 -5.65
N ALA A 88 -13.23 -17.77 -5.62
CA ALA A 88 -13.47 -18.81 -6.63
C ALA A 88 -14.63 -18.41 -7.55
N GLY A 89 -14.75 -19.05 -8.71
CA GLY A 89 -15.83 -18.82 -9.67
C GLY A 89 -15.38 -18.11 -10.95
N ASP A 90 -16.22 -17.21 -11.49
CA ASP A 90 -16.03 -16.63 -12.83
C ASP A 90 -14.86 -15.62 -12.92
N ASP A 91 -14.38 -15.11 -11.79
CA ASP A 91 -13.29 -14.16 -11.70
C ASP A 91 -12.39 -14.59 -10.52
N PRO A 92 -11.62 -15.68 -10.69
CA PRO A 92 -10.83 -16.25 -9.62
C PRO A 92 -9.66 -15.32 -9.26
N ARG A 93 -9.40 -15.22 -7.97
CA ARG A 93 -8.23 -14.50 -7.48
C ARG A 93 -7.74 -15.08 -6.18
N TRP A 94 -6.47 -14.95 -6.00
CA TRP A 94 -5.77 -15.34 -4.79
C TRP A 94 -4.89 -14.20 -4.29
N GLY A 95 -4.80 -14.05 -3.00
CA GLY A 95 -3.88 -13.13 -2.34
C GLY A 95 -3.56 -13.55 -0.93
N LEU A 96 -2.31 -13.39 -0.57
CA LEU A 96 -1.77 -13.63 0.77
C LEU A 96 -0.93 -12.43 1.17
N GLY A 97 -1.22 -11.85 2.32
CA GLY A 97 -0.40 -10.79 2.92
C GLY A 97 0.27 -11.29 4.18
N VAL A 98 1.56 -11.04 4.30
CA VAL A 98 2.38 -11.42 5.44
C VAL A 98 3.15 -10.22 5.98
N LEU A 99 3.47 -10.24 7.26
CA LEU A 99 4.42 -9.33 7.89
C LEU A 99 5.69 -10.09 8.27
N THR A 100 6.82 -9.46 8.04
CA THR A 100 8.12 -9.94 8.49
C THR A 100 8.22 -9.84 10.02
N ASP A 101 9.25 -10.39 10.61
CA ASP A 101 9.56 -10.24 12.04
C ASP A 101 9.95 -8.79 12.43
N GLU A 102 10.35 -7.97 11.45
CA GLU A 102 10.59 -6.53 11.61
C GLU A 102 9.33 -5.69 11.38
N GLY A 103 8.23 -6.31 10.92
CA GLY A 103 6.93 -5.66 10.68
C GLY A 103 6.75 -5.08 9.29
N ASP A 104 7.64 -5.39 8.35
CA ASP A 104 7.52 -5.00 6.96
C ASP A 104 6.53 -5.91 6.22
N PHE A 105 5.90 -5.39 5.18
CA PHE A 105 4.86 -6.11 4.45
C PHE A 105 5.39 -6.80 3.21
N VAL A 106 4.91 -8.04 2.97
CA VAL A 106 5.04 -8.76 1.69
C VAL A 106 3.68 -9.33 1.30
N GLY A 107 3.24 -9.07 0.08
CA GLY A 107 2.00 -9.59 -0.47
C GLY A 107 2.21 -10.43 -1.72
N ILE A 108 1.36 -11.44 -1.93
CA ILE A 108 1.21 -12.14 -3.22
C ILE A 108 -0.17 -11.80 -3.78
N ARG A 109 -0.24 -11.60 -5.09
CA ARG A 109 -1.49 -11.56 -5.86
C ARG A 109 -1.37 -12.46 -7.08
N GLN A 110 -2.44 -13.21 -7.36
CA GLN A 110 -2.58 -14.04 -8.56
C GLN A 110 -4.01 -13.91 -9.05
N GLN A 111 -4.16 -13.53 -10.31
CA GLN A 111 -5.48 -13.40 -10.96
C GLN A 111 -5.34 -13.35 -12.49
N ASP A 112 -6.44 -13.60 -13.19
CA ASP A 112 -6.56 -13.38 -14.64
C ASP A 112 -6.64 -11.87 -14.93
N ALA A 113 -5.48 -11.23 -15.02
CA ALA A 113 -5.32 -9.81 -15.33
C ALA A 113 -3.94 -9.60 -15.97
N SER A 114 -3.71 -8.41 -16.54
CA SER A 114 -2.36 -8.06 -16.99
C SER A 114 -1.45 -7.74 -15.79
N VAL A 115 -0.16 -8.01 -15.95
CA VAL A 115 0.86 -7.63 -14.95
C VAL A 115 0.78 -6.14 -14.63
N ASP A 116 0.65 -5.28 -15.66
CA ASP A 116 0.55 -3.82 -15.49
C ASP A 116 -0.62 -3.43 -14.57
N ALA A 117 -1.78 -4.08 -14.74
CA ALA A 117 -2.95 -3.81 -13.90
C ALA A 117 -2.72 -4.20 -12.43
N LEU A 118 -2.00 -5.29 -12.16
CA LEU A 118 -1.62 -5.67 -10.81
C LEU A 118 -0.62 -4.69 -10.21
N VAL A 119 0.38 -4.28 -10.99
CA VAL A 119 1.40 -3.33 -10.55
C VAL A 119 0.77 -1.97 -10.23
N GLU A 120 -0.08 -1.45 -11.11
CA GLU A 120 -0.82 -0.19 -10.88
C GLU A 120 -1.67 -0.25 -9.61
N GLN A 121 -2.30 -1.39 -9.35
CA GLN A 121 -3.21 -1.56 -8.21
C GLN A 121 -2.48 -1.78 -6.88
N TYR A 122 -1.36 -2.51 -6.87
CA TYR A 122 -0.75 -3.03 -5.65
C TYR A 122 0.64 -2.47 -5.34
N VAL A 123 1.34 -1.89 -6.31
CA VAL A 123 2.61 -1.19 -6.11
C VAL A 123 2.36 0.31 -6.18
N ASP A 124 2.20 0.87 -7.37
CA ASP A 124 1.85 2.29 -7.60
C ASP A 124 1.45 2.51 -9.06
N GLU A 125 0.56 3.49 -9.32
CA GLU A 125 0.17 3.91 -10.68
C GLU A 125 1.36 4.40 -11.54
N LYS A 126 2.48 4.73 -10.90
CA LYS A 126 3.71 5.24 -11.52
C LYS A 126 4.90 4.35 -11.25
N ALA A 127 4.66 3.10 -10.87
CA ALA A 127 5.75 2.15 -10.69
C ALA A 127 6.53 1.99 -12.01
N GLU A 128 7.84 1.97 -11.91
CA GLU A 128 8.75 1.82 -13.04
C GLU A 128 9.27 0.39 -13.11
N ALA A 129 9.27 -0.17 -14.32
CA ALA A 129 9.87 -1.47 -14.57
C ALA A 129 11.40 -1.37 -14.45
N GLY A 130 12.00 -2.28 -13.68
CA GLY A 130 13.45 -2.44 -13.57
C GLY A 130 13.96 -3.58 -14.47
N ASP A 131 15.19 -3.99 -14.22
CA ASP A 131 15.78 -5.15 -14.87
C ASP A 131 15.17 -6.45 -14.32
N ASP A 132 15.20 -7.53 -15.12
CA ASP A 132 14.78 -8.84 -14.66
C ASP A 132 15.67 -9.34 -13.51
N ALA A 133 15.05 -9.85 -12.45
CA ALA A 133 15.73 -10.53 -11.37
C ALA A 133 15.73 -12.04 -11.61
N SER A 134 16.87 -12.69 -11.34
CA SER A 134 16.97 -14.15 -11.39
C SER A 134 16.87 -14.71 -9.97
N VAL A 135 15.74 -15.36 -9.67
CA VAL A 135 15.49 -16.03 -8.39
C VAL A 135 15.02 -17.44 -8.66
N ASP A 136 15.79 -18.42 -8.19
CA ASP A 136 15.44 -19.85 -8.33
C ASP A 136 14.20 -20.17 -7.47
N SER A 137 13.07 -20.39 -8.13
CA SER A 137 11.81 -20.82 -7.51
C SER A 137 11.11 -21.89 -8.34
N GLU A 138 10.18 -22.63 -7.75
CA GLU A 138 9.38 -23.62 -8.52
C GLU A 138 8.41 -22.95 -9.51
N ILE A 139 8.22 -21.63 -9.40
CA ILE A 139 7.31 -20.88 -10.28
C ILE A 139 8.01 -20.44 -11.55
N THR A 140 9.16 -19.78 -11.41
CA THR A 140 9.99 -19.29 -12.52
C THR A 140 11.39 -18.92 -12.00
N ASP A 141 12.38 -18.93 -12.90
CA ASP A 141 13.73 -18.45 -12.58
C ASP A 141 13.91 -16.96 -12.91
N THR A 142 12.92 -16.31 -13.54
CA THR A 142 13.01 -14.93 -14.01
C THR A 142 11.79 -14.15 -13.60
N TRP A 143 12.00 -13.04 -12.92
CA TRP A 143 10.98 -12.14 -12.43
C TRP A 143 11.21 -10.73 -12.95
N GLN A 144 10.20 -10.12 -13.55
CA GLN A 144 10.23 -8.69 -13.90
C GLN A 144 10.13 -7.88 -12.61
N THR A 145 11.10 -6.98 -12.37
CA THR A 145 11.07 -6.12 -11.19
C THR A 145 10.34 -4.80 -11.43
N TRP A 146 9.81 -4.24 -10.35
CA TRP A 146 9.09 -2.98 -10.30
C TRP A 146 9.49 -2.19 -9.05
N SER A 147 9.47 -0.87 -9.14
CA SER A 147 9.71 -0.02 -7.99
C SER A 147 8.92 1.28 -8.11
N ASP A 148 8.55 1.84 -6.95
CA ASP A 148 7.94 3.15 -6.86
C ASP A 148 8.86 4.16 -6.17
N SER A 149 8.41 5.41 -6.10
CA SER A 149 9.13 6.47 -5.38
C SER A 149 8.90 6.44 -3.86
N GLY A 150 7.95 5.62 -3.39
CA GLY A 150 7.56 5.44 -1.99
C GLY A 150 8.43 4.41 -1.26
N GLY A 151 9.13 3.56 -2.00
CA GLY A 151 9.98 2.49 -1.47
C GLY A 151 9.33 1.11 -1.52
N ASP A 152 8.17 0.97 -2.17
CA ASP A 152 7.59 -0.32 -2.46
C ASP A 152 8.26 -0.97 -3.68
N HIS A 153 8.40 -2.28 -3.63
CA HIS A 153 8.99 -3.10 -4.66
C HIS A 153 8.00 -4.16 -5.13
N GLY A 154 8.14 -4.59 -6.40
CA GLY A 154 7.33 -5.64 -6.98
C GLY A 154 8.16 -6.60 -7.84
N TRP A 155 7.75 -7.86 -7.87
CA TRP A 155 8.27 -8.92 -8.75
C TRP A 155 7.08 -9.59 -9.40
N SER A 156 7.05 -9.61 -10.71
CA SER A 156 5.94 -10.19 -11.46
C SER A 156 6.39 -11.28 -12.43
N THR A 157 5.48 -12.20 -12.68
CA THR A 157 5.57 -13.22 -13.71
C THR A 157 4.20 -13.64 -14.17
N GLU A 158 4.12 -14.42 -15.24
CA GLU A 158 2.88 -15.06 -15.68
C GLU A 158 2.95 -16.57 -15.44
N VAL A 159 1.87 -17.15 -14.94
CA VAL A 159 1.74 -18.59 -14.68
C VAL A 159 0.48 -19.11 -15.35
N GLY A 160 0.63 -19.68 -16.53
CA GLY A 160 -0.49 -19.97 -17.42
C GLY A 160 -1.08 -18.68 -17.98
N ASP A 161 -2.36 -18.43 -17.76
CA ASP A 161 -3.07 -17.23 -18.19
C ASP A 161 -3.23 -16.20 -17.06
N GLU A 162 -2.61 -16.45 -15.89
CA GLU A 162 -2.73 -15.61 -14.71
C GLU A 162 -1.45 -14.83 -14.45
N ALA A 163 -1.58 -13.55 -14.14
CA ALA A 163 -0.47 -12.75 -13.62
C ALA A 163 -0.26 -13.04 -12.13
N VAL A 164 1.01 -13.15 -11.74
CA VAL A 164 1.46 -13.29 -10.35
C VAL A 164 2.34 -12.09 -10.03
N LEU A 165 2.00 -11.40 -8.94
CA LEU A 165 2.77 -10.28 -8.39
C LEU A 165 3.11 -10.55 -6.93
N VAL A 166 4.39 -10.46 -6.60
CA VAL A 166 4.87 -10.36 -5.21
C VAL A 166 5.32 -8.93 -4.99
N TYR A 167 4.88 -8.29 -3.90
CA TYR A 167 5.12 -6.86 -3.69
C TYR A 167 5.18 -6.53 -2.20
N GLY A 168 5.79 -5.41 -1.87
CA GLY A 168 5.79 -4.92 -0.50
C GLY A 168 6.89 -3.93 -0.18
N SER A 169 6.92 -3.55 1.10
CA SER A 169 7.87 -2.62 1.68
C SER A 169 9.09 -3.31 2.32
N ALA A 170 9.08 -4.64 2.38
CA ALA A 170 10.19 -5.40 2.95
C ALA A 170 11.48 -5.22 2.13
N PRO A 171 12.66 -5.37 2.75
CA PRO A 171 13.93 -5.34 2.05
C PRO A 171 13.96 -6.30 0.85
N ILE A 172 14.59 -5.87 -0.26
CA ILE A 172 14.70 -6.66 -1.50
C ILE A 172 15.18 -8.08 -1.22
N ALA A 173 16.20 -8.23 -0.38
CA ALA A 173 16.76 -9.55 -0.05
C ALA A 173 15.75 -10.48 0.62
N ASP A 174 14.85 -9.94 1.44
CA ASP A 174 13.80 -10.70 2.12
C ASP A 174 12.70 -11.13 1.14
N ILE A 175 12.32 -10.24 0.23
CA ILE A 175 11.35 -10.56 -0.83
C ILE A 175 11.94 -11.61 -1.77
N GLU A 176 13.20 -11.50 -2.19
CA GLU A 176 13.87 -12.49 -3.03
C GLU A 176 14.00 -13.85 -2.33
N ALA A 177 14.33 -13.86 -1.05
CA ALA A 177 14.31 -15.10 -0.26
C ALA A 177 12.91 -15.72 -0.19
N TYR A 178 11.88 -14.90 -0.06
CA TYR A 178 10.48 -15.34 -0.06
C TYR A 178 10.05 -15.89 -1.43
N LEU A 179 10.46 -15.26 -2.55
CA LEU A 179 10.24 -15.76 -3.90
C LEU A 179 10.79 -17.18 -4.09
N GLY A 180 11.96 -17.48 -3.53
CA GLY A 180 12.57 -18.82 -3.56
C GLY A 180 11.77 -19.90 -2.79
N LEU A 181 10.82 -19.50 -1.94
CA LEU A 181 9.94 -20.42 -1.22
C LEU A 181 8.63 -20.70 -1.97
N LEU A 182 8.35 -19.98 -3.06
CA LEU A 182 7.09 -20.11 -3.76
C LEU A 182 6.96 -21.44 -4.51
N THR A 183 5.77 -22.00 -4.43
CA THR A 183 5.34 -23.24 -5.08
C THR A 183 3.90 -23.11 -5.56
N ARG A 184 3.41 -24.11 -6.26
CA ARG A 184 2.04 -24.16 -6.75
C ARG A 184 1.28 -25.36 -6.15
#